data_855c05747cc62c10fd6d8c722f63222d
#
_entry.id   855c05747cc62c10fd6d8c722f63222d
#
_cell.length_a   1.000
_cell.length_b   1.000
_cell.length_c   1.000
_cell.angle_alpha   90.00
_cell.angle_beta   90.00
_cell.angle_gamma   90.00
#
_symmetry.space_group_name_H-M   'P 1'
#
loop_
_entity.id
_entity.type
_entity.pdbx_description
1 polymer ?
#
loop_
_entity_poly.entity_id
_entity_poly.type
_entity_poly.pdbx_seq_one_letter_code
_entity_poly.pdbx_strand_id
1 'polypeptide(L)'
;MTRRRIYLLRHGQVAYFVDGRPVEPDSVPLTEEGRREAEQTAAALAGIRFDRVIATDLPRTVETARIVAPGCDPELWPELREIASGRLADLSDPEGAFLGAYRDVVPETEKFLGGETIGSLVDRAVPALERLAAQPGWDIALVVAHGGTIRALLSFALTGGRAFLGNFELAPASFSILDVGEDWIVRAVNVTPYDPAHTRTRLRTMEELWDQYKSTSSTTPSSS
;
A
#
# COMPACT_ATOMS: atom_id res chain seq x y z
N MET A 1 20.48 12.97 19.72
CA MET A 1 19.10 12.42 19.61
C MET A 1 19.15 11.27 18.62
N THR A 2 18.85 10.04 19.06
CA THR A 2 18.78 8.87 18.19
C THR A 2 17.39 8.81 17.56
N ARG A 3 17.31 8.82 16.23
CA ARG A 3 16.06 8.59 15.50
C ARG A 3 15.95 7.10 15.20
N ARG A 4 14.74 6.56 15.27
CA ARG A 4 14.40 5.21 14.83
C ARG A 4 13.90 5.25 13.39
N ARG A 5 14.02 4.14 12.67
CA ARG A 5 13.70 4.08 11.24
C ARG A 5 12.58 3.09 10.95
N ILE A 6 11.64 3.50 10.12
CA ILE A 6 10.54 2.68 9.64
C ILE A 6 10.65 2.56 8.13
N TYR A 7 10.68 1.32 7.64
CA TYR A 7 10.50 1.00 6.23
C TYR A 7 9.02 0.69 6.00
N LEU A 8 8.33 1.55 5.26
CA LEU A 8 6.95 1.33 4.81
C LEU A 8 7.02 0.63 3.46
N LEU A 9 6.63 -0.64 3.39
CA LEU A 9 6.69 -1.47 2.20
C LEU A 9 5.29 -1.78 1.70
N ARG A 10 5.00 -1.45 0.43
CA ARG A 10 3.79 -1.94 -0.23
C ARG A 10 3.95 -3.42 -0.56
N HIS A 11 2.89 -4.22 -0.38
CA HIS A 11 2.90 -5.62 -0.83
C HIS A 11 3.25 -5.73 -2.32
N GLY A 12 3.81 -6.87 -2.75
CA GLY A 12 4.11 -7.16 -4.15
C GLY A 12 2.86 -7.19 -5.04
N GLN A 13 3.05 -7.27 -6.33
CA GLN A 13 1.95 -7.28 -7.30
C GLN A 13 0.93 -8.39 -7.00
N VAL A 14 -0.35 -8.05 -7.18
CA VAL A 14 -1.50 -8.96 -7.09
C VAL A 14 -2.39 -8.81 -8.32
N ALA A 15 -3.25 -9.81 -8.58
CA ALA A 15 -4.27 -9.75 -9.63
C ALA A 15 -5.65 -9.69 -8.98
N TYR A 16 -6.28 -8.51 -9.01
CA TYR A 16 -7.66 -8.34 -8.52
C TYR A 16 -8.72 -8.88 -9.47
N PHE A 17 -8.31 -9.23 -10.70
CA PHE A 17 -9.19 -9.83 -11.71
C PHE A 17 -8.48 -11.04 -12.31
N VAL A 18 -9.16 -12.19 -12.30
CA VAL A 18 -8.67 -13.44 -12.88
C VAL A 18 -9.75 -13.99 -13.81
N ASP A 19 -9.41 -14.30 -15.05
CA ASP A 19 -10.34 -14.79 -16.08
C ASP A 19 -11.60 -13.92 -16.22
N GLY A 20 -11.41 -12.60 -16.16
CA GLY A 20 -12.49 -11.63 -16.28
C GLY A 20 -13.41 -11.53 -15.07
N ARG A 21 -13.04 -12.09 -13.92
CA ARG A 21 -13.84 -12.05 -12.69
C ARG A 21 -13.07 -11.37 -11.57
N PRO A 22 -13.72 -10.53 -10.76
CA PRO A 22 -13.09 -9.97 -9.58
C PRO A 22 -12.78 -11.08 -8.57
N VAL A 23 -11.59 -11.00 -7.98
CA VAL A 23 -11.17 -11.85 -6.86
C VAL A 23 -11.51 -11.12 -5.56
N GLU A 24 -11.92 -11.87 -4.53
CA GLU A 24 -12.19 -11.31 -3.21
C GLU A 24 -10.95 -10.57 -2.67
N PRO A 25 -11.02 -9.24 -2.43
CA PRO A 25 -9.84 -8.42 -2.12
C PRO A 25 -9.06 -8.90 -0.90
N ASP A 26 -9.72 -9.49 0.10
CA ASP A 26 -9.08 -9.94 1.33
C ASP A 26 -8.30 -11.25 1.15
N SER A 27 -8.59 -12.04 0.11
CA SER A 27 -7.97 -13.33 -0.15
C SER A 27 -6.96 -13.32 -1.31
N VAL A 28 -6.75 -12.18 -1.98
CA VAL A 28 -5.86 -12.08 -3.14
C VAL A 28 -4.41 -12.39 -2.76
N PRO A 29 -3.78 -13.42 -3.36
CA PRO A 29 -2.39 -13.75 -3.16
C PRO A 29 -1.46 -12.89 -4.04
N LEU A 30 -0.16 -12.92 -3.77
CA LEU A 30 0.83 -12.41 -4.70
C LEU A 30 0.80 -13.15 -6.04
N THR A 31 1.04 -12.43 -7.12
CA THR A 31 1.38 -13.04 -8.40
C THR A 31 2.83 -13.56 -8.36
N GLU A 32 3.24 -14.33 -9.37
CA GLU A 32 4.64 -14.72 -9.52
C GLU A 32 5.55 -13.50 -9.71
N GLU A 33 5.09 -12.48 -10.44
CA GLU A 33 5.81 -11.21 -10.55
C GLU A 33 5.91 -10.49 -9.21
N GLY A 34 4.82 -10.46 -8.44
CA GLY A 34 4.82 -9.84 -7.10
C GLY A 34 5.81 -10.51 -6.13
N ARG A 35 6.03 -11.83 -6.25
CA ARG A 35 7.09 -12.54 -5.49
C ARG A 35 8.48 -12.10 -5.94
N ARG A 36 8.72 -12.03 -7.25
CA ARG A 36 10.01 -11.56 -7.81
C ARG A 36 10.32 -10.11 -7.39
N GLU A 37 9.33 -9.23 -7.40
CA GLU A 37 9.48 -7.85 -6.91
C GLU A 37 9.89 -7.83 -5.43
N ALA A 38 9.21 -8.61 -4.60
CA ALA A 38 9.52 -8.74 -3.18
C ALA A 38 10.91 -9.32 -2.94
N GLU A 39 11.35 -10.32 -3.73
CA GLU A 39 12.70 -10.90 -3.66
C GLU A 39 13.79 -9.89 -4.01
N GLN A 40 13.58 -9.04 -5.01
CA GLN A 40 14.53 -7.99 -5.36
C GLN A 40 14.59 -6.90 -4.30
N THR A 41 13.45 -6.58 -3.68
CA THR A 41 13.41 -5.68 -2.53
C THR A 41 14.11 -6.29 -1.32
N ALA A 42 13.93 -7.60 -1.06
CA ALA A 42 14.66 -8.33 -0.04
C ALA A 42 16.17 -8.26 -0.26
N ALA A 43 16.64 -8.45 -1.50
CA ALA A 43 18.06 -8.35 -1.85
C ALA A 43 18.62 -6.94 -1.58
N ALA A 44 17.86 -5.89 -1.90
CA ALA A 44 18.26 -4.51 -1.62
C ALA A 44 18.31 -4.19 -0.12
N LEU A 45 17.51 -4.87 0.70
CA LEU A 45 17.43 -4.68 2.14
C LEU A 45 18.22 -5.75 2.95
N ALA A 46 18.94 -6.66 2.29
CA ALA A 46 19.60 -7.81 2.93
C ALA A 46 20.60 -7.44 4.06
N GLY A 47 21.16 -6.23 4.04
CA GLY A 47 22.06 -5.73 5.09
C GLY A 47 21.37 -5.16 6.31
N ILE A 48 20.03 -5.13 6.34
CA ILE A 48 19.24 -4.48 7.37
C ILE A 48 18.65 -5.54 8.29
N ARG A 49 18.92 -5.42 9.59
CA ARG A 49 18.26 -6.21 10.61
C ARG A 49 17.04 -5.44 11.13
N PHE A 50 15.86 -5.96 10.89
CA PHE A 50 14.63 -5.43 11.45
C PHE A 50 14.42 -5.96 12.88
N ASP A 51 14.23 -5.05 13.84
CA ASP A 51 13.89 -5.41 15.22
C ASP A 51 12.40 -5.75 15.33
N ARG A 52 11.58 -5.18 14.44
CA ARG A 52 10.15 -5.46 14.33
C ARG A 52 9.75 -5.61 12.87
N VAL A 53 8.94 -6.60 12.62
CA VAL A 53 8.30 -6.83 11.32
C VAL A 53 6.79 -6.83 11.54
N ILE A 54 6.08 -5.91 10.91
CA ILE A 54 4.64 -5.71 11.04
C ILE A 54 4.03 -5.87 9.66
N ALA A 55 2.91 -6.58 9.58
CA ALA A 55 2.12 -6.69 8.36
C ALA A 55 0.64 -6.53 8.68
N THR A 56 -0.18 -6.27 7.68
CA THR A 56 -1.62 -6.52 7.86
C THR A 56 -1.87 -8.02 7.85
N ASP A 57 -3.05 -8.44 8.27
CA ASP A 57 -3.45 -9.85 8.31
C ASP A 57 -3.90 -10.39 6.93
N LEU A 58 -3.65 -9.63 5.84
CA LEU A 58 -3.99 -10.07 4.49
C LEU A 58 -2.87 -10.92 3.87
N PRO A 59 -3.20 -12.00 3.13
CA PRO A 59 -2.20 -12.95 2.61
C PRO A 59 -1.04 -12.30 1.87
N ARG A 60 -1.31 -11.31 1.01
CA ARG A 60 -0.30 -10.61 0.20
C ARG A 60 0.73 -9.83 1.01
N THR A 61 0.33 -9.25 2.15
CA THR A 61 1.25 -8.51 3.02
C THR A 61 2.07 -9.44 3.88
N VAL A 62 1.46 -10.50 4.39
CA VAL A 62 2.15 -11.54 5.18
C VAL A 62 3.20 -12.26 4.32
N GLU A 63 2.84 -12.64 3.09
CA GLU A 63 3.76 -13.29 2.16
C GLU A 63 4.92 -12.34 1.78
N THR A 64 4.62 -11.08 1.46
CA THR A 64 5.66 -10.07 1.18
C THR A 64 6.60 -9.89 2.38
N ALA A 65 6.06 -9.80 3.60
CA ALA A 65 6.87 -9.65 4.81
C ALA A 65 7.82 -10.84 5.02
N ARG A 66 7.35 -12.06 4.81
CA ARG A 66 8.18 -13.29 4.94
C ARG A 66 9.28 -13.38 3.88
N ILE A 67 9.03 -12.87 2.67
CA ILE A 67 10.05 -12.82 1.61
C ILE A 67 11.11 -11.76 1.97
N VAL A 68 10.70 -10.58 2.42
CA VAL A 68 11.64 -9.45 2.66
C VAL A 68 12.40 -9.59 3.98
N ALA A 69 11.79 -10.20 5.00
CA ALA A 69 12.41 -10.46 6.30
C ALA A 69 12.35 -11.95 6.66
N PRO A 70 13.13 -12.81 5.96
CA PRO A 70 13.06 -14.26 6.15
C PRO A 70 13.43 -14.65 7.59
N GLY A 71 12.66 -15.57 8.16
CA GLY A 71 12.84 -16.04 9.54
C GLY A 71 12.14 -15.19 10.60
N CYS A 72 11.46 -14.11 10.21
CA CYS A 72 10.61 -13.33 11.10
C CYS A 72 9.14 -13.63 10.80
N ASP A 73 8.35 -14.00 11.80
CA ASP A 73 6.89 -13.98 11.70
C ASP A 73 6.40 -12.56 11.97
N PRO A 74 5.65 -11.93 11.04
CA PRO A 74 5.20 -10.58 11.22
C PRO A 74 4.12 -10.46 12.31
N GLU A 75 4.18 -9.38 13.09
CA GLU A 75 3.09 -8.97 13.94
C GLU A 75 1.92 -8.51 13.05
N LEU A 76 0.71 -9.01 13.31
CA LEU A 76 -0.46 -8.69 12.48
C LEU A 76 -1.22 -7.49 13.03
N TRP A 77 -1.28 -6.41 12.25
CA TRP A 77 -1.94 -5.17 12.61
C TRP A 77 -3.07 -4.85 11.60
N PRO A 78 -4.32 -5.32 11.88
CA PRO A 78 -5.47 -5.10 10.99
C PRO A 78 -5.79 -3.63 10.75
N GLU A 79 -5.41 -2.73 11.66
CA GLU A 79 -5.60 -1.27 11.52
C GLU A 79 -4.85 -0.69 10.31
N LEU A 80 -3.84 -1.41 9.80
CA LEU A 80 -3.07 -1.04 8.61
C LEU A 80 -3.58 -1.67 7.31
N ARG A 81 -4.76 -2.35 7.32
CA ARG A 81 -5.38 -2.86 6.09
C ARG A 81 -5.60 -1.75 5.06
N GLU A 82 -5.72 -2.13 3.79
CA GLU A 82 -6.04 -1.19 2.72
C GLU A 82 -7.39 -0.49 2.97
N ILE A 83 -7.53 0.69 2.39
CA ILE A 83 -8.81 1.38 2.35
C ILE A 83 -9.84 0.50 1.63
N ALA A 84 -10.99 0.28 2.24
CA ALA A 84 -12.00 -0.60 1.68
C ALA A 84 -12.74 0.09 0.52
N SER A 85 -12.78 -0.57 -0.65
CA SER A 85 -13.67 -0.18 -1.73
C SER A 85 -15.12 -0.58 -1.43
N GLY A 86 -16.07 0.16 -2.02
CA GLY A 86 -17.46 -0.27 -2.11
C GLY A 86 -17.65 -1.32 -3.21
N ARG A 87 -18.91 -1.63 -3.49
CA ARG A 87 -19.26 -2.50 -4.61
C ARG A 87 -19.14 -1.69 -5.91
N LEU A 88 -18.26 -2.13 -6.80
CA LEU A 88 -18.02 -1.43 -8.08
C LEU A 88 -19.31 -1.34 -8.94
N ALA A 89 -20.21 -2.31 -8.82
CA ALA A 89 -21.49 -2.30 -9.51
C ALA A 89 -22.45 -1.17 -9.06
N ASP A 90 -22.22 -0.60 -7.88
CA ASP A 90 -23.06 0.48 -7.34
C ASP A 90 -22.52 1.87 -7.73
N LEU A 91 -21.38 1.95 -8.42
CA LEU A 91 -20.83 3.21 -8.91
C LEU A 91 -21.59 3.70 -10.13
N SER A 92 -22.08 4.93 -10.07
CA SER A 92 -22.76 5.60 -11.22
C SER A 92 -21.79 5.99 -12.33
N ASP A 93 -20.53 6.27 -11.97
CA ASP A 93 -19.42 6.60 -12.86
C ASP A 93 -18.14 5.86 -12.38
N PRO A 94 -17.98 4.58 -12.77
CA PRO A 94 -16.80 3.82 -12.39
C PRO A 94 -15.49 4.42 -12.93
N GLU A 95 -15.50 4.93 -14.17
CA GLU A 95 -14.30 5.56 -14.77
C GLU A 95 -13.85 6.77 -13.96
N GLY A 96 -14.76 7.71 -13.69
CA GLY A 96 -14.47 8.88 -12.88
C GLY A 96 -14.02 8.53 -11.48
N ALA A 97 -14.59 7.48 -10.86
CA ALA A 97 -14.20 7.01 -9.55
C ALA A 97 -12.77 6.45 -9.52
N PHE A 98 -12.39 5.62 -10.51
CA PHE A 98 -11.02 5.10 -10.62
C PHE A 98 -10.02 6.20 -10.96
N LEU A 99 -10.27 6.97 -12.01
CA LEU A 99 -9.34 8.01 -12.48
C LEU A 99 -9.25 9.21 -11.54
N GLY A 100 -10.29 9.46 -10.74
CA GLY A 100 -10.32 10.49 -9.70
C GLY A 100 -9.68 10.07 -8.39
N ALA A 101 -9.61 8.75 -8.12
CA ALA A 101 -9.04 8.26 -6.87
C ALA A 101 -7.56 8.71 -6.71
N TYR A 102 -7.23 9.15 -5.51
CA TYR A 102 -5.88 9.59 -5.17
C TYR A 102 -5.32 10.70 -6.06
N ARG A 103 -6.16 11.70 -6.40
CA ARG A 103 -5.68 12.93 -7.07
C ARG A 103 -5.53 14.06 -6.06
N ASP A 104 -4.42 14.79 -6.16
CA ASP A 104 -4.13 16.00 -5.39
C ASP A 104 -4.25 15.79 -3.87
N VAL A 105 -4.78 16.75 -3.14
CA VAL A 105 -5.13 16.60 -1.72
C VAL A 105 -6.57 16.10 -1.65
N VAL A 106 -6.74 14.87 -1.21
CA VAL A 106 -8.07 14.23 -1.16
C VAL A 106 -8.77 14.60 0.14
N PRO A 107 -10.02 15.11 0.08
CA PRO A 107 -10.79 15.42 1.28
C PRO A 107 -11.06 14.18 2.15
N GLU A 108 -11.12 14.37 3.46
CA GLU A 108 -11.43 13.27 4.41
C GLU A 108 -12.81 12.63 4.19
N THR A 109 -13.75 13.39 3.64
CA THR A 109 -15.11 12.91 3.34
C THR A 109 -15.18 12.08 2.06
N GLU A 110 -14.12 12.11 1.23
CA GLU A 110 -14.09 11.36 -0.02
C GLU A 110 -14.08 9.86 0.24
N LYS A 111 -14.90 9.13 -0.51
CA LYS A 111 -15.02 7.68 -0.44
C LYS A 111 -14.16 7.01 -1.50
N PHE A 112 -13.32 6.09 -1.10
CA PHE A 112 -12.56 5.28 -2.04
C PHE A 112 -13.48 4.30 -2.76
N LEU A 113 -13.70 4.52 -4.06
CA LEU A 113 -14.57 3.70 -4.92
C LEU A 113 -15.94 3.41 -4.26
N GLY A 114 -16.53 4.40 -3.61
CA GLY A 114 -17.83 4.28 -2.95
C GLY A 114 -17.81 3.57 -1.58
N GLY A 115 -16.64 3.18 -1.08
CA GLY A 115 -16.48 2.45 0.20
C GLY A 115 -16.08 3.32 1.38
N GLU A 116 -14.96 2.96 2.02
CA GLU A 116 -14.40 3.65 3.19
C GLU A 116 -14.01 5.09 2.84
N THR A 117 -14.19 6.02 3.78
CA THR A 117 -13.73 7.40 3.62
C THR A 117 -12.22 7.52 3.91
N ILE A 118 -11.59 8.53 3.32
CA ILE A 118 -10.19 8.88 3.64
C ILE A 118 -10.03 9.18 5.14
N GLY A 119 -11.01 9.87 5.75
CA GLY A 119 -11.00 10.16 7.18
C GLY A 119 -10.98 8.90 8.03
N SER A 120 -11.79 7.90 7.70
CA SER A 120 -11.83 6.61 8.39
C SER A 120 -10.50 5.85 8.29
N LEU A 121 -9.87 5.84 7.10
CA LEU A 121 -8.53 5.29 6.93
C LEU A 121 -7.50 6.00 7.82
N VAL A 122 -7.50 7.33 7.83
CA VAL A 122 -6.58 8.13 8.67
C VAL A 122 -6.81 7.86 10.15
N ASP A 123 -8.07 7.75 10.60
CA ASP A 123 -8.45 7.48 12.00
C ASP A 123 -7.92 6.15 12.54
N ARG A 124 -7.70 5.15 11.68
CA ARG A 124 -7.13 3.85 12.12
C ARG A 124 -5.64 3.70 11.84
N ALA A 125 -5.15 4.21 10.69
CA ALA A 125 -3.78 3.98 10.28
C ALA A 125 -2.78 4.89 10.99
N VAL A 126 -3.10 6.19 11.17
CA VAL A 126 -2.18 7.13 11.82
C VAL A 126 -1.96 6.80 13.30
N PRO A 127 -3.00 6.53 14.12
CA PRO A 127 -2.78 6.09 15.51
C PRO A 127 -1.97 4.78 15.62
N ALA A 128 -2.07 3.87 14.64
CA ALA A 128 -1.25 2.66 14.60
C ALA A 128 0.24 3.01 14.40
N LEU A 129 0.56 3.95 13.50
CA LEU A 129 1.93 4.42 13.29
C LEU A 129 2.47 5.15 14.54
N GLU A 130 1.67 6.02 15.16
CA GLU A 130 2.03 6.72 16.39
C GLU A 130 2.25 5.74 17.56
N ARG A 131 1.42 4.69 17.67
CA ARG A 131 1.58 3.61 18.63
C ARG A 131 2.91 2.88 18.43
N LEU A 132 3.30 2.57 17.18
CA LEU A 132 4.62 2.01 16.88
C LEU A 132 5.73 2.95 17.35
N ALA A 133 5.62 4.23 17.00
CA ALA A 133 6.59 5.24 17.39
C ALA A 133 6.71 5.42 18.92
N ALA A 134 5.64 5.24 19.67
CA ALA A 134 5.65 5.35 21.12
C ALA A 134 6.26 4.13 21.85
N GLN A 135 6.24 2.96 21.22
CA GLN A 135 6.75 1.72 21.83
C GLN A 135 8.29 1.72 21.89
N PRO A 136 8.89 1.35 23.04
CA PRO A 136 10.34 1.22 23.15
C PRO A 136 10.84 -0.12 22.59
N GLY A 137 12.17 -0.30 22.57
CA GLY A 137 12.81 -1.60 22.36
C GLY A 137 13.02 -1.98 20.89
N TRP A 138 12.96 -1.03 19.97
CA TRP A 138 13.31 -1.22 18.56
C TRP A 138 14.04 0.00 18.01
N ASP A 139 14.86 -0.20 17.00
CA ASP A 139 15.57 0.84 16.26
C ASP A 139 15.13 0.88 14.80
N ILE A 140 14.96 -0.29 14.17
CA ILE A 140 14.54 -0.41 12.78
C ILE A 140 13.31 -1.32 12.68
N ALA A 141 12.22 -0.80 12.10
CA ALA A 141 10.99 -1.56 11.85
C ALA A 141 10.68 -1.65 10.36
N LEU A 142 10.15 -2.81 9.94
CA LEU A 142 9.51 -3.04 8.65
C LEU A 142 8.00 -3.06 8.85
N VAL A 143 7.26 -2.26 8.08
CA VAL A 143 5.80 -2.24 8.06
C VAL A 143 5.33 -2.54 6.64
N VAL A 144 4.75 -3.71 6.44
CA VAL A 144 4.21 -4.14 5.13
C VAL A 144 2.72 -3.86 5.08
N ALA A 145 2.33 -2.95 4.19
CA ALA A 145 0.96 -2.47 4.08
C ALA A 145 0.55 -2.27 2.60
N HIS A 146 -0.29 -1.30 2.33
CA HIS A 146 -0.99 -1.11 1.06
C HIS A 146 -0.83 0.31 0.53
N GLY A 147 -1.19 0.51 -0.74
CA GLY A 147 -1.01 1.78 -1.43
C GLY A 147 -1.73 2.96 -0.77
N GLY A 148 -3.01 2.83 -0.44
CA GLY A 148 -3.78 3.88 0.22
C GLY A 148 -3.30 4.13 1.64
N THR A 149 -3.07 3.06 2.40
CA THR A 149 -2.59 3.16 3.78
C THR A 149 -1.23 3.83 3.87
N ILE A 150 -0.26 3.44 3.04
CA ILE A 150 1.07 4.07 3.03
C ILE A 150 0.98 5.55 2.62
N ARG A 151 0.08 5.92 1.69
CA ARG A 151 -0.18 7.34 1.37
C ARG A 151 -0.63 8.12 2.60
N ALA A 152 -1.57 7.58 3.39
CA ALA A 152 -2.03 8.22 4.62
C ALA A 152 -0.88 8.42 5.62
N LEU A 153 -0.03 7.40 5.83
CA LEU A 153 1.10 7.47 6.75
C LEU A 153 2.18 8.47 6.29
N LEU A 154 2.50 8.48 4.99
CA LEU A 154 3.45 9.45 4.41
C LEU A 154 2.89 10.87 4.49
N SER A 155 1.61 11.06 4.21
CA SER A 155 0.95 12.37 4.30
C SER A 155 1.01 12.92 5.71
N PHE A 156 0.70 12.09 6.72
CA PHE A 156 0.84 12.45 8.12
C PHE A 156 2.29 12.83 8.48
N ALA A 157 3.26 12.01 8.08
CA ALA A 157 4.67 12.27 8.38
C ALA A 157 5.19 13.58 7.75
N LEU A 158 4.66 13.99 6.59
CA LEU A 158 5.04 15.22 5.90
C LEU A 158 4.35 16.46 6.46
N THR A 159 3.09 16.34 6.89
CA THR A 159 2.26 17.51 7.22
C THR A 159 2.05 17.68 8.72
N GLY A 160 2.30 16.65 9.51
CA GLY A 160 1.95 16.60 10.93
C GLY A 160 0.45 16.62 11.21
N GLY A 161 -0.38 16.42 10.19
CA GLY A 161 -1.83 16.57 10.27
C GLY A 161 -2.61 15.54 9.45
N ARG A 162 -3.90 15.79 9.29
CA ARG A 162 -4.86 14.89 8.67
C ARG A 162 -4.95 15.01 7.13
N ALA A 163 -4.01 15.66 6.47
CA ALA A 163 -4.00 15.73 5.02
C ALA A 163 -3.79 14.34 4.40
N PHE A 164 -4.42 14.09 3.25
CA PHE A 164 -4.14 12.92 2.42
C PHE A 164 -3.65 13.37 1.04
N LEU A 165 -2.34 13.16 0.79
CA LEU A 165 -1.66 13.52 -0.45
C LEU A 165 -1.76 12.34 -1.43
N GLY A 166 -2.70 12.41 -2.36
CA GLY A 166 -2.99 11.31 -3.28
C GLY A 166 -1.93 11.07 -4.35
N ASN A 167 -1.19 12.11 -4.73
CA ASN A 167 -0.26 12.08 -5.87
C ASN A 167 1.05 11.30 -5.63
N PHE A 168 1.22 10.64 -4.49
CA PHE A 168 2.29 9.66 -4.36
C PHE A 168 2.02 8.45 -5.25
N GLU A 169 2.90 8.13 -6.17
CA GLU A 169 2.88 6.81 -6.77
C GLU A 169 3.67 5.84 -5.88
N LEU A 170 3.11 4.69 -5.62
CA LEU A 170 3.70 3.64 -4.78
C LEU A 170 3.60 2.32 -5.54
N ALA A 171 4.67 1.90 -6.18
CA ALA A 171 4.71 0.68 -6.96
C ALA A 171 4.61 -0.57 -6.06
N PRO A 172 4.13 -1.73 -6.55
CA PRO A 172 4.15 -2.99 -5.79
C PRO A 172 5.57 -3.30 -5.30
N ALA A 173 5.71 -3.85 -4.09
CA ALA A 173 6.97 -4.12 -3.40
C ALA A 173 7.96 -2.93 -3.32
N SER A 174 7.52 -1.69 -3.60
CA SER A 174 8.32 -0.50 -3.32
C SER A 174 8.33 -0.20 -1.83
N PHE A 175 9.39 0.44 -1.35
CA PHE A 175 9.46 0.90 0.03
C PHE A 175 9.69 2.41 0.13
N SER A 176 9.20 2.98 1.21
CA SER A 176 9.45 4.35 1.64
C SER A 176 10.12 4.34 3.00
N ILE A 177 10.91 5.35 3.32
CA ILE A 177 11.69 5.41 4.56
C ILE A 177 11.27 6.61 5.38
N LEU A 178 10.88 6.36 6.63
CA LEU A 178 10.60 7.36 7.64
C LEU A 178 11.62 7.26 8.77
N ASP A 179 12.13 8.39 9.24
CA ASP A 179 12.81 8.48 10.53
C ASP A 179 11.88 9.17 11.54
N VAL A 180 11.77 8.62 12.74
CA VAL A 180 10.96 9.16 13.83
C VAL A 180 11.81 9.46 15.07
N GLY A 181 11.57 10.62 15.65
CA GLY A 181 12.19 11.12 16.88
C GLY A 181 11.30 12.16 17.51
N GLU A 182 11.79 13.40 17.68
CA GLU A 182 10.97 14.55 18.08
C GLU A 182 10.01 14.98 16.95
N ASP A 183 10.37 14.67 15.72
CA ASP A 183 9.62 14.94 14.50
C ASP A 183 9.68 13.72 13.56
N TRP A 184 8.91 13.77 12.47
CA TRP A 184 8.93 12.82 11.39
C TRP A 184 9.76 13.35 10.23
N ILE A 185 10.63 12.51 9.67
CA ILE A 185 11.40 12.85 8.47
C ILE A 185 11.12 11.79 7.40
N VAL A 186 10.62 12.20 6.25
CA VAL A 186 10.52 11.35 5.07
C VAL A 186 11.86 11.35 4.35
N ARG A 187 12.56 10.21 4.30
CA ARG A 187 13.89 10.06 3.68
C ARG A 187 13.83 9.65 2.23
N ALA A 188 12.87 8.79 1.93
CA ALA A 188 12.66 8.29 0.57
C ALA A 188 11.20 7.89 0.39
N VAL A 189 10.72 7.97 -0.84
CA VAL A 189 9.38 7.55 -1.23
C VAL A 189 9.49 6.69 -2.48
N ASN A 190 8.74 5.59 -2.53
CA ASN A 190 8.61 4.73 -3.70
C ASN A 190 9.95 4.21 -4.26
N VAL A 191 10.83 3.72 -3.41
CA VAL A 191 12.07 3.08 -3.86
C VAL A 191 11.76 1.72 -4.47
N THR A 192 12.09 1.53 -5.74
CA THR A 192 11.80 0.32 -6.53
C THR A 192 13.12 -0.35 -6.96
N PRO A 193 13.70 -1.28 -6.18
CA PRO A 193 14.98 -1.90 -6.52
C PRO A 193 14.99 -2.64 -7.87
N TYR A 194 13.82 -3.15 -8.27
CA TYR A 194 13.61 -3.87 -9.53
C TYR A 194 13.35 -2.95 -10.75
N ASP A 195 13.12 -1.67 -10.53
CA ASP A 195 12.94 -0.65 -11.58
C ASP A 195 13.37 0.74 -11.07
N PRO A 196 14.68 0.92 -10.76
CA PRO A 196 15.17 2.15 -10.13
C PRO A 196 15.05 3.38 -11.02
N ALA A 197 14.88 3.20 -12.31
CA ALA A 197 14.70 4.29 -13.29
C ALA A 197 13.22 4.55 -13.63
N HIS A 198 12.27 3.83 -13.00
CA HIS A 198 10.84 3.95 -13.25
C HIS A 198 10.46 3.85 -14.74
N THR A 199 10.96 2.79 -15.40
CA THR A 199 10.78 2.61 -16.85
C THR A 199 9.57 1.76 -17.22
N ARG A 200 9.04 0.94 -16.26
CA ARG A 200 8.00 -0.05 -16.53
C ARG A 200 6.66 0.57 -16.93
N THR A 201 6.25 1.65 -16.28
CA THR A 201 4.98 2.31 -16.57
C THR A 201 5.06 3.81 -16.29
N ARG A 202 4.21 4.57 -16.97
CA ARG A 202 3.91 5.97 -16.65
C ARG A 202 2.47 6.17 -16.20
N LEU A 203 1.71 5.08 -16.15
CA LEU A 203 0.34 5.09 -15.64
C LEU A 203 0.37 5.12 -14.12
N ARG A 204 -0.65 5.73 -13.55
CA ARG A 204 -0.92 5.65 -12.11
C ARG A 204 -1.51 4.29 -11.78
N THR A 205 -1.29 3.79 -10.58
CA THR A 205 -1.89 2.51 -10.12
C THR A 205 -3.40 2.44 -10.39
N MET A 206 -4.13 3.54 -10.20
CA MET A 206 -5.58 3.55 -10.42
C MET A 206 -5.97 3.53 -11.90
N GLU A 207 -5.13 4.05 -12.79
CA GLU A 207 -5.31 3.95 -14.25
C GLU A 207 -5.08 2.50 -14.72
N GLU A 208 -4.05 1.84 -14.20
CA GLU A 208 -3.80 0.41 -14.48
C GLU A 208 -4.95 -0.48 -13.98
N LEU A 209 -5.47 -0.21 -12.78
CA LEU A 209 -6.63 -0.94 -12.24
C LEU A 209 -7.89 -0.71 -13.07
N TRP A 210 -8.10 0.52 -13.56
CA TRP A 210 -9.20 0.80 -14.48
C TRP A 210 -9.09 0.04 -15.79
N ASP A 211 -7.88 -0.03 -16.37
CA ASP A 211 -7.66 -0.80 -17.60
C ASP A 211 -7.90 -2.30 -17.38
N GLN A 212 -7.49 -2.85 -16.24
CA GLN A 212 -7.83 -4.23 -15.87
C GLN A 212 -9.35 -4.42 -15.76
N TYR A 213 -10.06 -3.54 -15.06
CA TYR A 213 -11.51 -3.61 -14.89
C TYR A 213 -12.25 -3.56 -16.24
N LYS A 214 -11.89 -2.66 -17.15
CA LYS A 214 -12.50 -2.57 -18.50
C LYS A 214 -12.30 -3.85 -19.30
N SER A 215 -11.11 -4.43 -19.25
CA SER A 215 -10.79 -5.65 -19.99
C SER A 215 -11.67 -6.83 -19.58
N THR A 216 -12.09 -6.85 -18.29
CA THR A 216 -12.98 -7.89 -17.77
C THR A 216 -14.44 -7.67 -18.18
N SER A 217 -14.88 -6.42 -18.25
CA SER A 217 -16.27 -6.07 -18.59
C SER A 217 -16.59 -6.30 -20.07
N SER A 218 -15.58 -6.27 -20.95
CA SER A 218 -15.74 -6.47 -22.40
C SER A 218 -15.84 -7.95 -22.82
N THR A 219 -15.59 -8.90 -21.90
CA THR A 219 -15.54 -10.34 -22.20
C THR A 219 -16.86 -11.08 -21.87
N THR A 220 -17.90 -10.37 -21.44
CA THR A 220 -19.23 -10.98 -21.26
C THR A 220 -19.87 -11.18 -22.63
N PRO A 221 -20.06 -12.42 -23.14
CA PRO A 221 -20.76 -12.63 -24.41
C PRO A 221 -22.19 -12.15 -24.24
N SER A 222 -22.64 -11.31 -25.17
CA SER A 222 -24.08 -11.03 -25.32
C SER A 222 -24.80 -12.39 -25.51
N SER A 223 -25.51 -12.84 -24.49
CA SER A 223 -26.45 -13.96 -24.62
C SER A 223 -27.56 -13.51 -25.54
N SER A 224 -27.49 -14.00 -26.79
CA SER A 224 -28.57 -13.99 -27.77
C SER A 224 -29.61 -15.00 -27.37
#